data_9de6c5b62c00dbf9e3ef0806a8e3d537
#
_entry.id   9de6c5b62c00dbf9e3ef0806a8e3d537
#
_cell.length_a   1.000
_cell.length_b   1.000
_cell.length_c   1.000
_cell.angle_alpha   90.00
_cell.angle_beta   90.00
_cell.angle_gamma   90.00
#
_symmetry.space_group_name_H-M   'P 1'
#
loop_
_entity.id
_entity.type
_entity.pdbx_description
1 polymer ?
#
loop_
_entity_poly.entity_id
_entity_poly.type
_entity_poly.pdbx_seq_one_letter_code
_entity_poly.pdbx_strand_id
1 'polypeptide(L)'
;MRLIREEIESAKVVITEGKDGVKRHFIEGVFLQGAIKNRNGRMYPVETLEREVAKYNENYVEKGRALGELGHPDGPTINLDRVSHLITSLVREGNNFVGKARILDTPMGNIAKSLLDEGVRLGVSSRGLGSIREENGLKIVADDFMLATAADIVADPSAPDAFVNGIMEGKEWVWNNGAIHEQTVEQIRRRIVRAEKMQMEEVKLSAFHQFLQSL
;
A
#
# COMPACT_ATOMS: atom_id res chain seq x y z
N MET A 1 -6.16 8.32 6.67
CA MET A 1 -5.11 7.34 6.34
C MET A 1 -4.53 7.66 4.98
N ARG A 2 -3.22 7.52 4.84
CA ARG A 2 -2.52 7.70 3.57
C ARG A 2 -2.10 6.33 3.03
N LEU A 3 -2.07 6.16 1.73
CA LEU A 3 -1.51 4.95 1.11
C LEU A 3 0.01 5.01 1.23
N ILE A 4 0.62 3.99 1.80
CA ILE A 4 2.05 3.87 2.04
C ILE A 4 2.57 2.73 1.18
N ARG A 5 3.62 2.99 0.38
CA ARG A 5 4.31 1.99 -0.45
C ARG A 5 5.75 1.88 0.01
N GLU A 6 6.28 0.67 -0.02
CA GLU A 6 7.68 0.38 0.27
C GLU A 6 8.24 -0.56 -0.78
N GLU A 7 9.40 -0.25 -1.29
CA GLU A 7 10.08 -0.96 -2.36
C GLU A 7 11.35 -1.65 -1.84
N ILE A 8 11.54 -2.92 -2.20
CA ILE A 8 12.70 -3.74 -1.80
C ILE A 8 13.33 -4.38 -3.03
N GLU A 9 14.63 -4.19 -3.21
CA GLU A 9 15.39 -4.57 -4.42
C GLU A 9 15.71 -6.06 -4.59
N SER A 10 15.51 -6.90 -3.59
CA SER A 10 16.19 -8.21 -3.54
C SER A 10 15.24 -9.42 -3.61
N ALA A 11 14.22 -9.39 -4.46
CA ALA A 11 13.48 -10.62 -4.74
C ALA A 11 14.31 -11.54 -5.65
N LYS A 12 14.54 -12.79 -5.21
CA LYS A 12 15.17 -13.84 -6.02
C LYS A 12 14.10 -14.60 -6.78
N VAL A 13 14.41 -14.93 -8.03
CA VAL A 13 13.60 -15.84 -8.83
C VAL A 13 13.96 -17.27 -8.50
N VAL A 14 12.99 -18.09 -8.18
CA VAL A 14 13.16 -19.53 -7.95
C VAL A 14 12.21 -20.27 -8.89
N ILE A 15 12.77 -21.06 -9.81
CA ILE A 15 11.99 -21.92 -10.68
C ILE A 15 12.00 -23.32 -10.05
N THR A 16 10.83 -23.87 -9.77
CA THR A 16 10.70 -25.24 -9.28
C THR A 16 9.86 -26.07 -10.24
N GLU A 17 10.32 -27.29 -10.51
CA GLU A 17 9.53 -28.28 -11.23
C GLU A 17 8.73 -29.10 -10.23
N GLY A 18 7.40 -29.11 -10.40
CA GLY A 18 6.52 -29.92 -9.56
C GLY A 18 6.64 -31.41 -9.89
N LYS A 19 6.15 -32.28 -8.98
CA LYS A 19 6.06 -33.74 -9.21
C LYS A 19 5.21 -34.12 -10.44
N ASP A 20 4.44 -33.16 -10.92
CA ASP A 20 3.59 -33.23 -12.13
C ASP A 20 4.32 -32.81 -13.42
N GLY A 21 5.63 -32.53 -13.36
CA GLY A 21 6.43 -32.08 -14.50
C GLY A 21 6.16 -30.61 -14.90
N VAL A 22 5.31 -29.90 -14.16
CA VAL A 22 4.96 -28.50 -14.47
C VAL A 22 5.98 -27.58 -13.82
N LYS A 23 6.64 -26.75 -14.63
CA LYS A 23 7.53 -25.69 -14.14
C LYS A 23 6.69 -24.55 -13.56
N ARG A 24 6.94 -24.24 -12.29
CA ARG A 24 6.31 -23.11 -11.59
C ARG A 24 7.35 -22.07 -11.24
N HIS A 25 7.05 -20.83 -11.54
CA HIS A 25 7.90 -19.69 -11.21
C HIS A 25 7.49 -19.10 -9.86
N PHE A 26 8.47 -18.86 -9.02
CA PHE A 26 8.31 -18.20 -7.72
C PHE A 26 9.24 -16.99 -7.64
N ILE A 27 8.81 -15.99 -6.92
CA ILE A 27 9.67 -14.92 -6.40
C ILE A 27 9.80 -15.13 -4.90
N GLU A 28 11.00 -14.95 -4.37
CA GLU A 28 11.32 -15.14 -2.95
C GLU A 28 12.32 -14.08 -2.51
N GLY A 29 12.15 -13.54 -1.30
CA GLY A 29 13.06 -12.56 -0.74
C GLY A 29 12.40 -11.74 0.36
N VAL A 30 13.05 -10.67 0.77
CA VAL A 30 12.50 -9.74 1.75
C VAL A 30 11.35 -8.97 1.09
N PHE A 31 10.14 -9.06 1.64
CA PHE A 31 8.97 -8.33 1.17
C PHE A 31 8.68 -7.07 2.00
N LEU A 32 9.03 -7.10 3.31
CA LEU A 32 8.91 -5.97 4.21
C LEU A 32 10.13 -5.91 5.14
N GLN A 33 10.51 -4.71 5.55
CA GLN A 33 11.65 -4.51 6.43
C GLN A 33 11.31 -3.48 7.52
N GLY A 34 11.51 -3.86 8.78
CA GLY A 34 11.31 -3.01 9.95
C GLY A 34 12.61 -2.42 10.50
N ALA A 35 12.48 -1.41 11.34
CA ALA A 35 13.56 -0.75 12.09
C ALA A 35 14.70 -0.17 11.23
N ILE A 36 14.53 -0.04 9.93
CA ILE A 36 15.50 0.54 9.00
C ILE A 36 14.82 1.66 8.22
N LYS A 37 15.53 2.78 8.05
CA LYS A 37 15.07 3.87 7.19
C LYS A 37 15.13 3.40 5.74
N ASN A 38 13.98 3.30 5.11
CA ASN A 38 13.85 2.93 3.71
C ASN A 38 14.23 4.08 2.77
N ARG A 39 14.22 3.84 1.46
CA ARG A 39 14.54 4.85 0.44
C ARG A 39 13.57 6.03 0.42
N ASN A 40 12.32 5.82 0.86
CA ASN A 40 11.31 6.86 0.99
C ASN A 40 11.49 7.71 2.27
N GLY A 41 12.57 7.49 3.02
CA GLY A 41 12.85 8.18 4.27
C GLY A 41 11.97 7.76 5.44
N ARG A 42 11.29 6.63 5.33
CA ARG A 42 10.35 6.09 6.34
C ARG A 42 10.98 4.93 7.08
N MET A 43 10.52 4.75 8.31
CA MET A 43 10.84 3.57 9.13
C MET A 43 9.53 2.95 9.63
N TYR A 44 9.47 1.63 9.56
CA TYR A 44 8.37 0.86 10.12
C TYR A 44 8.81 0.26 11.46
N PRO A 45 8.09 0.48 12.56
CA PRO A 45 8.33 -0.26 13.79
C PRO A 45 8.10 -1.76 13.53
N VAL A 46 8.99 -2.61 14.05
CA VAL A 46 8.92 -4.06 13.81
C VAL A 46 7.62 -4.64 14.34
N GLU A 47 7.19 -4.16 15.51
CA GLU A 47 5.96 -4.59 16.19
C GLU A 47 4.71 -4.27 15.34
N THR A 48 4.71 -3.12 14.66
CA THR A 48 3.62 -2.72 13.75
C THR A 48 3.56 -3.67 12.56
N LEU A 49 4.72 -3.98 11.94
CA LEU A 49 4.76 -4.94 10.84
C LEU A 49 4.40 -6.35 11.29
N GLU A 50 4.90 -6.81 12.44
CA GLU A 50 4.60 -8.15 12.97
C GLU A 50 3.10 -8.36 13.17
N ARG A 51 2.44 -7.41 13.79
CA ARG A 51 0.99 -7.43 13.98
C ARG A 51 0.23 -7.49 12.65
N GLU A 52 0.62 -6.66 11.69
CA GLU A 52 -0.07 -6.60 10.40
C GLU A 52 0.22 -7.82 9.52
N VAL A 53 1.45 -8.35 9.56
CA VAL A 53 1.81 -9.60 8.88
C VAL A 53 1.05 -10.79 9.47
N ALA A 54 0.89 -10.87 10.79
CA ALA A 54 0.08 -11.92 11.42
C ALA A 54 -1.37 -11.88 10.91
N LYS A 55 -2.01 -10.70 10.90
CA LYS A 55 -3.35 -10.52 10.34
C LYS A 55 -3.42 -10.84 8.85
N TYR A 56 -2.41 -10.44 8.07
CA TYR A 56 -2.34 -10.69 6.65
C TYR A 56 -2.23 -12.19 6.35
N ASN A 57 -1.40 -12.91 7.10
CA ASN A 57 -1.27 -14.36 6.99
C ASN A 57 -2.61 -15.06 7.26
N GLU A 58 -3.25 -14.78 8.41
CA GLU A 58 -4.52 -15.36 8.79
C GLU A 58 -5.64 -15.08 7.79
N ASN A 59 -5.73 -13.84 7.30
CA ASN A 59 -6.86 -13.41 6.47
C ASN A 59 -6.67 -13.65 4.97
N TYR A 60 -5.44 -13.75 4.49
CA TYR A 60 -5.15 -13.84 3.07
C TYR A 60 -4.26 -15.02 2.68
N VAL A 61 -3.08 -15.19 3.32
CA VAL A 61 -2.11 -16.22 2.91
C VAL A 61 -2.68 -17.62 3.16
N GLU A 62 -3.13 -17.91 4.39
CA GLU A 62 -3.69 -19.20 4.77
C GLU A 62 -4.97 -19.55 4.00
N LYS A 63 -5.71 -18.53 3.58
CA LYS A 63 -6.94 -18.70 2.79
C LYS A 63 -6.68 -18.74 1.27
N GLY A 64 -5.42 -18.69 0.83
CA GLY A 64 -5.07 -18.69 -0.60
C GLY A 64 -5.57 -17.45 -1.37
N ARG A 65 -5.65 -16.29 -0.72
CA ARG A 65 -6.20 -15.04 -1.24
C ARG A 65 -5.21 -13.89 -1.27
N ALA A 66 -3.96 -14.11 -0.89
CA ALA A 66 -2.91 -13.08 -0.83
C ALA A 66 -2.39 -12.76 -2.24
N LEU A 67 -3.22 -12.11 -3.04
CA LEU A 67 -2.92 -11.73 -4.41
C LEU A 67 -2.03 -10.49 -4.45
N GLY A 68 -1.16 -10.41 -5.47
CA GLY A 68 -0.37 -9.23 -5.79
C GLY A 68 -0.45 -8.90 -7.29
N GLU A 69 -0.15 -7.66 -7.63
CA GLU A 69 -0.30 -7.10 -8.96
C GLU A 69 1.04 -6.89 -9.67
N LEU A 70 1.01 -6.76 -11.00
CA LEU A 70 2.12 -6.26 -11.79
C LEU A 70 2.02 -4.73 -11.89
N GLY A 71 3.01 -4.04 -11.34
CA GLY A 71 3.00 -2.59 -11.13
C GLY A 71 2.12 -2.17 -9.95
N HIS A 72 2.26 -0.92 -9.53
CA HIS A 72 1.41 -0.37 -8.47
C HIS A 72 0.11 0.20 -9.05
N PRO A 73 -1.06 -0.22 -8.55
CA PRO A 73 -2.31 0.48 -8.79
C PRO A 73 -2.40 1.77 -7.98
N ASP A 74 -3.38 2.60 -8.33
CA ASP A 74 -3.62 3.89 -7.66
C ASP A 74 -4.31 3.76 -6.30
N GLY A 75 -4.61 2.55 -5.85
CA GLY A 75 -5.36 2.32 -4.62
C GLY A 75 -4.89 1.12 -3.79
N PRO A 76 -5.49 0.91 -2.61
CA PRO A 76 -5.15 -0.22 -1.74
C PRO A 76 -5.83 -1.53 -2.14
N THR A 77 -6.88 -1.47 -2.97
CA THR A 77 -7.63 -2.64 -3.42
C THR A 77 -6.93 -3.37 -4.54
N ILE A 78 -7.13 -4.68 -4.61
CA ILE A 78 -6.61 -5.52 -5.69
C ILE A 78 -7.52 -5.43 -6.92
N ASN A 79 -6.92 -5.14 -8.09
CA ASN A 79 -7.59 -5.24 -9.38
C ASN A 79 -7.32 -6.61 -9.99
N LEU A 80 -8.35 -7.43 -10.15
CA LEU A 80 -8.19 -8.82 -10.59
C LEU A 80 -7.61 -8.94 -12.00
N ASP A 81 -7.82 -7.96 -12.86
CA ASP A 81 -7.24 -7.87 -14.21
C ASP A 81 -5.73 -7.61 -14.21
N ARG A 82 -5.17 -7.14 -13.09
CA ARG A 82 -3.73 -6.85 -12.91
C ARG A 82 -2.99 -7.88 -12.09
N VAL A 83 -3.69 -8.88 -11.57
CA VAL A 83 -3.10 -9.93 -10.72
C VAL A 83 -2.04 -10.71 -11.49
N SER A 84 -0.84 -10.78 -10.92
CA SER A 84 0.32 -11.48 -11.48
C SER A 84 0.78 -12.66 -10.63
N HIS A 85 0.53 -12.63 -9.31
CA HIS A 85 1.06 -13.65 -8.40
C HIS A 85 0.19 -13.84 -7.15
N LEU A 86 0.45 -14.95 -6.46
CA LEU A 86 -0.15 -15.31 -5.18
C LEU A 86 0.95 -15.50 -4.14
N ILE A 87 0.93 -14.72 -3.06
CA ILE A 87 1.83 -14.88 -1.93
C ILE A 87 1.44 -16.14 -1.17
N THR A 88 2.41 -17.05 -1.02
CA THR A 88 2.21 -18.37 -0.41
C THR A 88 2.83 -18.51 0.96
N SER A 89 3.75 -17.60 1.31
CA SER A 89 4.41 -17.56 2.62
C SER A 89 4.87 -16.14 2.91
N LEU A 90 4.79 -15.73 4.17
CA LEU A 90 5.35 -14.46 4.68
C LEU A 90 5.76 -14.67 6.13
N VAL A 91 7.06 -14.76 6.41
CA VAL A 91 7.62 -15.15 7.71
C VAL A 91 8.60 -14.11 8.20
N ARG A 92 8.58 -13.81 9.49
CA ARG A 92 9.53 -12.89 10.12
C ARG A 92 10.90 -13.55 10.30
N GLU A 93 11.95 -12.87 9.88
CA GLU A 93 13.36 -13.19 10.11
C GLU A 93 14.08 -11.95 10.65
N GLY A 94 14.18 -11.82 11.96
CA GLY A 94 14.71 -10.63 12.62
C GLY A 94 13.86 -9.39 12.35
N ASN A 95 14.43 -8.38 11.70
CA ASN A 95 13.73 -7.17 11.28
C ASN A 95 13.13 -7.28 9.87
N ASN A 96 13.38 -8.38 9.17
CA ASN A 96 12.87 -8.63 7.83
C ASN A 96 11.63 -9.54 7.88
N PHE A 97 10.78 -9.41 6.87
CA PHE A 97 9.70 -10.34 6.61
C PHE A 97 9.94 -10.94 5.22
N VAL A 98 10.37 -12.19 5.24
CA VAL A 98 10.70 -12.94 4.02
C VAL A 98 9.44 -13.54 3.46
N GLY A 99 9.18 -13.26 2.20
CA GLY A 99 8.01 -13.72 1.48
C GLY A 99 8.37 -14.66 0.33
N LYS A 100 7.41 -15.51 -0.02
CA LYS A 100 7.44 -16.33 -1.22
C LYS A 100 6.12 -16.20 -1.94
N ALA A 101 6.15 -15.96 -3.25
CA ALA A 101 4.97 -15.85 -4.07
C ALA A 101 5.10 -16.67 -5.35
N ARG A 102 4.01 -17.34 -5.71
CA ARG A 102 3.90 -18.08 -6.96
C ARG A 102 3.37 -17.17 -8.06
N ILE A 103 4.06 -17.10 -9.18
CA ILE A 103 3.56 -16.41 -10.37
C ILE A 103 2.41 -17.21 -10.97
N LEU A 104 1.29 -16.56 -11.22
CA LEU A 104 0.07 -17.17 -11.71
C LEU A 104 0.04 -17.16 -13.24
N ASP A 105 -0.74 -18.06 -13.81
CA ASP A 105 -1.01 -18.11 -15.26
C ASP A 105 -2.14 -17.13 -15.63
N THR A 106 -1.89 -15.84 -15.35
CA THR A 106 -2.72 -14.69 -15.73
C THR A 106 -1.99 -13.88 -16.79
N PRO A 107 -2.65 -12.99 -17.54
CA PRO A 107 -1.96 -12.11 -18.49
C PRO A 107 -0.77 -11.37 -17.86
N MET A 108 -0.95 -10.79 -16.67
CA MET A 108 0.10 -10.06 -15.97
C MET A 108 1.17 -10.98 -15.37
N GLY A 109 0.80 -12.17 -14.92
CA GLY A 109 1.74 -13.19 -14.48
C GLY A 109 2.61 -13.70 -15.63
N ASN A 110 2.06 -13.89 -16.80
CA ASN A 110 2.81 -14.31 -17.99
C ASN A 110 3.80 -13.24 -18.46
N ILE A 111 3.44 -11.95 -18.36
CA ILE A 111 4.38 -10.84 -18.60
C ILE A 111 5.53 -10.91 -17.59
N ALA A 112 5.23 -10.99 -16.29
CA ALA A 112 6.25 -11.08 -15.25
C ALA A 112 7.17 -12.29 -15.48
N LYS A 113 6.61 -13.46 -15.79
CA LYS A 113 7.34 -14.69 -16.11
C LYS A 113 8.28 -14.50 -17.30
N SER A 114 7.80 -13.95 -18.43
CA SER A 114 8.61 -13.71 -19.61
C SER A 114 9.79 -12.79 -19.32
N LEU A 115 9.57 -11.71 -18.55
CA LEU A 115 10.64 -10.79 -18.14
C LEU A 115 11.70 -11.51 -17.28
N LEU A 116 11.27 -12.36 -16.35
CA LEU A 116 12.18 -13.13 -15.48
C LEU A 116 12.97 -14.18 -16.28
N ASP A 117 12.34 -14.86 -17.23
CA ASP A 117 12.99 -15.84 -18.12
C ASP A 117 14.06 -15.18 -19.01
N GLU A 118 13.87 -13.92 -19.40
CA GLU A 118 14.84 -13.09 -20.12
C GLU A 118 15.92 -12.46 -19.20
N GLY A 119 15.90 -12.77 -17.91
CA GLY A 119 16.88 -12.28 -16.95
C GLY A 119 16.66 -10.85 -16.44
N VAL A 120 15.48 -10.28 -16.67
CA VAL A 120 15.12 -8.97 -16.11
C VAL A 120 15.00 -9.08 -14.60
N ARG A 121 15.63 -8.17 -13.88
CA ARG A 121 15.49 -8.07 -12.43
C ARG A 121 14.22 -7.31 -12.10
N LEU A 122 13.32 -7.94 -11.39
CA LEU A 122 12.10 -7.34 -10.88
C LEU A 122 12.21 -7.19 -9.36
N GLY A 123 11.68 -6.11 -8.83
CA GLY A 123 11.55 -5.87 -7.41
C GLY A 123 10.17 -6.19 -6.88
N VAL A 124 10.00 -6.03 -5.58
CA VAL A 124 8.70 -6.10 -4.92
C VAL A 124 8.47 -4.87 -4.08
N SER A 125 7.21 -4.46 -3.97
CA SER A 125 6.82 -3.31 -3.18
C SER A 125 5.51 -3.58 -2.45
N SER A 126 5.48 -3.30 -1.15
CA SER A 126 4.27 -3.43 -0.34
C SER A 126 3.36 -2.20 -0.45
N ARG A 127 2.07 -2.41 -0.20
CA ARG A 127 1.06 -1.35 -0.07
C ARG A 127 0.34 -1.46 1.25
N GLY A 128 0.12 -0.33 1.89
CA GLY A 128 -0.68 -0.24 3.10
C GLY A 128 -1.33 1.13 3.27
N LEU A 129 -2.20 1.22 4.25
CA LEU A 129 -2.85 2.45 4.67
C LEU A 129 -2.39 2.78 6.08
N GLY A 130 -2.10 4.04 6.36
CA GLY A 130 -1.70 4.45 7.69
C GLY A 130 -1.37 5.92 7.78
N SER A 131 -1.00 6.35 8.98
CA SER A 131 -0.48 7.69 9.25
C SER A 131 1.04 7.64 9.37
N ILE A 132 1.66 8.79 9.15
CA ILE A 132 3.09 8.97 9.32
C ILE A 132 3.28 10.08 10.35
N ARG A 133 4.08 9.83 11.37
CA ARG A 133 4.55 10.82 12.35
C ARG A 133 6.02 11.12 12.10
N GLU A 134 6.43 12.31 12.42
CA GLU A 134 7.82 12.73 12.30
C GLU A 134 8.43 12.85 13.71
N GLU A 135 9.52 12.12 13.93
CA GLU A 135 10.27 12.12 15.18
C GLU A 135 11.76 12.30 14.86
N ASN A 136 12.38 13.37 15.37
CA ASN A 136 13.79 13.67 15.14
C ASN A 136 14.22 13.67 13.65
N GLY A 137 13.36 14.16 12.76
CA GLY A 137 13.63 14.20 11.33
C GLY A 137 13.48 12.83 10.62
N LEU A 138 12.97 11.81 11.33
CA LEU A 138 12.66 10.50 10.78
C LEU A 138 11.13 10.35 10.63
N LYS A 139 10.69 9.92 9.46
CA LYS A 139 9.28 9.61 9.20
C LYS A 139 8.97 8.20 9.69
N ILE A 140 8.18 8.08 10.75
CA ILE A 140 7.81 6.80 11.35
C ILE A 140 6.37 6.45 10.97
N VAL A 141 6.16 5.24 10.47
CA VAL A 141 4.82 4.72 10.20
C VAL A 141 4.13 4.45 11.54
N ALA A 142 2.92 4.99 11.71
CA ALA A 142 2.19 4.92 12.95
C ALA A 142 1.48 3.57 13.18
N ASP A 143 0.93 3.39 14.37
CA ASP A 143 0.31 2.13 14.80
C ASP A 143 -1.03 1.84 14.11
N ASP A 144 -1.61 2.83 13.42
CA ASP A 144 -2.80 2.68 12.59
C ASP A 144 -2.52 2.07 11.21
N PHE A 145 -1.27 1.65 10.96
CA PHE A 145 -0.90 1.01 9.71
C PHE A 145 -1.68 -0.29 9.49
N MET A 146 -2.17 -0.46 8.27
CA MET A 146 -2.88 -1.64 7.78
C MET A 146 -2.21 -2.12 6.50
N LEU A 147 -1.76 -3.36 6.46
CA LEU A 147 -1.16 -3.98 5.28
C LEU A 147 -2.24 -4.40 4.29
N ALA A 148 -2.26 -3.78 3.12
CA ALA A 148 -3.19 -4.12 2.04
C ALA A 148 -2.64 -5.20 1.11
N THR A 149 -1.35 -5.11 0.75
CA THR A 149 -0.65 -6.09 -0.09
C THR A 149 0.80 -6.17 0.38
N ALA A 150 1.28 -7.38 0.64
CA ALA A 150 2.65 -7.57 1.11
C ALA A 150 3.69 -7.43 -0.02
N ALA A 151 3.30 -7.66 -1.27
CA ALA A 151 4.16 -7.46 -2.44
C ALA A 151 3.32 -7.23 -3.69
N ASP A 152 3.67 -6.22 -4.47
CA ASP A 152 3.39 -6.09 -5.90
C ASP A 152 4.71 -6.23 -6.65
N ILE A 153 4.70 -6.79 -7.85
CA ILE A 153 5.90 -6.87 -8.70
C ILE A 153 6.10 -5.53 -9.40
N VAL A 154 7.29 -4.93 -9.26
CA VAL A 154 7.63 -3.62 -9.83
C VAL A 154 8.92 -3.71 -10.65
N ALA A 155 9.02 -2.86 -11.70
CA ALA A 155 10.15 -2.89 -12.63
C ALA A 155 11.42 -2.29 -12.02
N ASP A 156 11.30 -1.21 -11.27
CA ASP A 156 12.42 -0.51 -10.64
C ASP A 156 12.02 -0.03 -9.24
N PRO A 157 12.42 -0.76 -8.21
CA PRO A 157 12.27 -0.32 -6.84
C PRO A 157 13.19 0.85 -6.48
N SER A 158 14.13 1.23 -7.37
CA SER A 158 15.14 2.26 -7.09
C SER A 158 14.79 3.67 -7.55
N ALA A 159 13.67 3.90 -8.22
CA ALA A 159 13.22 5.23 -8.65
C ALA A 159 12.44 5.95 -7.54
N PRO A 160 13.12 6.60 -6.56
CA PRO A 160 12.49 7.07 -5.33
C PRO A 160 11.59 8.29 -5.54
N ASP A 161 11.87 9.11 -6.55
CA ASP A 161 11.29 10.45 -6.61
C ASP A 161 10.15 10.61 -7.64
N ALA A 162 10.05 9.71 -8.64
CA ALA A 162 9.08 9.86 -9.72
C ALA A 162 7.66 9.37 -9.39
N PHE A 163 7.51 8.43 -8.46
CA PHE A 163 6.22 7.79 -8.16
C PHE A 163 5.60 8.19 -6.82
N VAL A 164 6.37 8.71 -5.88
CA VAL A 164 5.90 8.96 -4.51
C VAL A 164 5.33 10.35 -4.29
N ASN A 165 5.77 11.35 -5.03
CA ASN A 165 5.39 12.75 -4.76
C ASN A 165 4.19 13.26 -5.55
N GLY A 166 3.82 12.67 -6.67
CA GLY A 166 2.81 13.26 -7.57
C GLY A 166 1.39 12.73 -7.38
N ILE A 167 1.20 11.49 -6.99
CA ILE A 167 -0.13 10.83 -7.03
C ILE A 167 -0.76 10.69 -5.64
N MET A 168 0.05 10.74 -4.58
CA MET A 168 -0.39 10.35 -3.23
C MET A 168 -0.63 11.51 -2.26
N GLU A 169 -0.11 12.70 -2.52
CA GLU A 169 -0.28 13.85 -1.61
C GLU A 169 -1.70 14.43 -1.64
N GLY A 170 -2.50 14.07 -2.63
CA GLY A 170 -3.86 14.57 -2.82
C GLY A 170 -5.00 13.63 -2.44
N LYS A 171 -4.71 12.40 -2.00
CA LYS A 171 -5.75 11.38 -1.78
C LYS A 171 -5.78 10.89 -0.33
N GLU A 172 -6.95 10.85 0.25
CA GLU A 172 -7.21 10.30 1.57
C GLU A 172 -8.22 9.14 1.45
N TRP A 173 -7.95 8.06 2.17
CA TRP A 173 -8.80 6.87 2.14
C TRP A 173 -9.58 6.77 3.43
N VAL A 174 -10.90 6.64 3.31
CA VAL A 174 -11.82 6.56 4.44
C VAL A 174 -12.50 5.20 4.43
N TRP A 175 -12.41 4.50 5.56
CA TRP A 175 -13.17 3.28 5.80
C TRP A 175 -14.60 3.64 6.18
N ASN A 176 -15.57 3.17 5.39
CA ASN A 176 -16.98 3.37 5.67
C ASN A 176 -17.76 2.08 5.35
N ASN A 177 -18.48 1.56 6.34
CA ASN A 177 -19.35 0.38 6.23
C ASN A 177 -18.73 -0.83 5.53
N GLY A 178 -17.47 -1.16 5.84
CA GLY A 178 -16.79 -2.32 5.25
C GLY A 178 -16.17 -2.09 3.86
N ALA A 179 -16.24 -0.88 3.33
CA ALA A 179 -15.61 -0.49 2.08
C ALA A 179 -14.64 0.67 2.27
N ILE A 180 -13.57 0.67 1.48
CA ILE A 180 -12.58 1.76 1.44
C ILE A 180 -12.95 2.71 0.30
N HIS A 181 -13.17 3.98 0.63
CA HIS A 181 -13.49 5.03 -0.33
C HIS A 181 -12.34 6.03 -0.47
N GLU A 182 -12.00 6.36 -1.71
CA GLU A 182 -11.05 7.41 -2.02
C GLU A 182 -11.69 8.79 -1.84
N GLN A 183 -11.00 9.69 -1.14
CA GLN A 183 -11.35 11.10 -1.08
C GLN A 183 -10.12 11.93 -1.43
N THR A 184 -10.27 12.85 -2.38
CA THR A 184 -9.20 13.81 -2.66
C THR A 184 -9.17 14.87 -1.57
N VAL A 185 -7.96 15.27 -1.13
CA VAL A 185 -7.77 16.34 -0.13
C VAL A 185 -8.45 17.63 -0.58
N GLU A 186 -8.48 17.87 -1.90
CA GLU A 186 -9.17 19.02 -2.49
C GLU A 186 -10.70 18.97 -2.28
N GLN A 187 -11.32 17.78 -2.36
CA GLN A 187 -12.76 17.64 -2.07
C GLN A 187 -13.05 17.88 -0.60
N ILE A 188 -12.22 17.36 0.29
CA ILE A 188 -12.34 17.59 1.74
C ILE A 188 -12.17 19.08 2.04
N ARG A 189 -11.13 19.70 1.49
CA ARG A 189 -10.89 21.14 1.65
C ARG A 189 -12.05 22.00 1.16
N ARG A 190 -12.61 21.69 -0.02
CA ARG A 190 -13.81 22.38 -0.56
C ARG A 190 -15.03 22.19 0.35
N ARG A 191 -15.21 21.01 0.95
CA ARG A 191 -16.31 20.76 1.91
C ARG A 191 -16.13 21.57 3.17
N ILE A 192 -14.90 21.65 3.74
CA ILE A 192 -14.58 22.43 4.92
C ILE A 192 -14.81 23.92 4.64
N VAL A 193 -14.23 24.46 3.57
CA VAL A 193 -14.40 25.87 3.19
C VAL A 193 -15.86 26.22 2.94
N ARG A 194 -16.64 25.30 2.34
CA ARG A 194 -18.07 25.51 2.12
C ARG A 194 -18.86 25.48 3.43
N ALA A 195 -18.49 24.58 4.36
CA ALA A 195 -19.14 24.51 5.67
C ALA A 195 -18.85 25.75 6.51
N GLU A 196 -17.60 26.23 6.55
CA GLU A 196 -17.23 27.48 7.23
C GLU A 196 -17.96 28.69 6.61
N LYS A 197 -18.09 28.75 5.30
CA LYS A 197 -18.79 29.81 4.61
C LYS A 197 -20.30 29.80 4.91
N MET A 198 -20.91 28.62 4.95
CA MET A 198 -22.35 28.48 5.32
C MET A 198 -22.58 28.88 6.79
N GLN A 199 -21.73 28.45 7.72
CA GLN A 199 -21.82 28.85 9.12
C GLN A 199 -21.62 30.36 9.29
N MET A 200 -20.71 30.97 8.55
CA MET A 200 -20.47 32.41 8.60
C MET A 200 -21.65 33.19 8.03
N GLU A 201 -22.32 32.72 7.00
CA GLU A 201 -23.53 33.33 6.47
C GLU A 201 -24.69 33.22 7.45
N GLU A 202 -24.88 32.09 8.12
CA GLU A 202 -25.90 31.89 9.16
C GLU A 202 -25.67 32.84 10.35
N VAL A 203 -24.43 32.96 10.82
CA VAL A 203 -24.04 33.88 11.91
C VAL A 203 -24.31 35.33 11.52
N LYS A 204 -23.95 35.74 10.29
CA LYS A 204 -24.21 37.09 9.78
C LYS A 204 -25.73 37.38 9.70
N LEU A 205 -26.50 36.41 9.22
CA LEU A 205 -27.97 36.53 9.11
C LEU A 205 -28.62 36.67 10.50
N SER A 206 -28.17 35.85 11.46
CA SER A 206 -28.61 35.91 12.85
C SER A 206 -28.32 37.25 13.51
N ALA A 207 -27.06 37.74 13.35
CA ALA A 207 -26.62 39.03 13.88
C ALA A 207 -27.44 40.20 13.24
N PHE A 208 -27.71 40.13 11.94
CA PHE A 208 -28.52 41.13 11.26
C PHE A 208 -30.00 41.13 11.73
N HIS A 209 -30.57 39.95 11.96
CA HIS A 209 -31.92 39.84 12.55
C HIS A 209 -31.98 40.40 13.96
N GLN A 210 -30.98 40.12 14.81
CA GLN A 210 -30.91 40.72 16.16
C GLN A 210 -30.77 42.26 16.12
N PHE A 211 -29.98 42.76 15.18
CA PHE A 211 -29.85 44.21 14.99
C PHE A 211 -31.21 44.86 14.60
N LEU A 212 -31.96 44.24 13.66
CA LEU A 212 -33.25 44.75 13.26
C LEU A 212 -34.32 44.71 14.39
N GLN A 213 -34.21 43.76 15.31
CA GLN A 213 -35.07 43.67 16.48
C GLN A 213 -34.75 44.67 17.58
N SER A 214 -33.57 45.27 17.53
CA SER A 214 -33.09 46.28 18.49
C SER A 214 -33.39 47.74 18.07
N LEU A 215 -33.88 47.93 16.85
CA LEU A 215 -34.35 49.24 16.33
C LEU A 215 -35.84 49.44 16.62
#